data_655b944238d27eb50ef23051be7c52da
#
_entry.id   655b944238d27eb50ef23051be7c52da
#
_cell.length_a   1.000
_cell.length_b   1.000
_cell.length_c   1.000
_cell.angle_alpha   90.00
_cell.angle_beta   90.00
_cell.angle_gamma   90.00
#
_symmetry.space_group_name_H-M   'P 1'
#
loop_
_entity.id
_entity.type
_entity.pdbx_description
1 polymer ?
#
loop_
_entity_poly.entity_id
_entity_poly.type
_entity_poly.pdbx_seq_one_letter_code
_entity_poly.pdbx_strand_id
1 'polypeptide(L)'
;TKESTKSQYELFCKFDSFGEAEYRELCRYCKDVGIDFMSTPFDYASADYLNELVDIYKISSSDLSNIPFIRHIAKKGKPIFLSVGASYLFEVEQAVQAIKEEGCNDITLLHCVLSYPCKNENANLNIITTLKRVFPELRIGYSDHTLPDETMTILTTAYLLGAEVIEKHFTLDKTLPGNDHYHAGDPSDFKKAVDNFKLIETILGQSEKTVLPCEIVPRREARRSLVLARDMKKGEIIAESDLIAKRPGTGISPAVSEVVIGRKMKEDAPEDTVLTWDMI
;
A
#
# COMPACT_ATOMS: atom_id res chain seq x y z
N THR A 1 -8.84 -6.00 30.34
CA THR A 1 -9.58 -7.22 30.71
C THR A 1 -10.95 -7.17 30.06
N LYS A 2 -11.34 -8.25 29.36
CA LYS A 2 -12.65 -8.35 28.71
C LYS A 2 -13.76 -8.12 29.76
N GLU A 3 -14.74 -7.30 29.41
CA GLU A 3 -15.93 -7.13 30.26
C GLU A 3 -16.80 -8.40 30.23
N SER A 4 -17.28 -8.79 31.39
CA SER A 4 -18.22 -9.89 31.53
C SER A 4 -19.64 -9.38 31.27
N THR A 5 -20.17 -9.68 30.10
CA THR A 5 -21.54 -9.41 29.68
C THR A 5 -22.22 -10.69 29.23
N LYS A 6 -23.53 -10.81 29.40
CA LYS A 6 -24.30 -12.00 29.02
C LYS A 6 -24.63 -12.03 27.52
N SER A 7 -24.59 -10.86 26.87
CA SER A 7 -24.87 -10.72 25.46
C SER A 7 -24.14 -9.51 24.86
N GLN A 8 -23.98 -9.50 23.56
CA GLN A 8 -23.44 -8.35 22.81
C GLN A 8 -24.36 -7.12 22.94
N TYR A 9 -25.66 -7.32 23.00
CA TYR A 9 -26.62 -6.25 23.23
C TYR A 9 -26.41 -5.57 24.61
N GLU A 10 -26.22 -6.34 25.68
CA GLU A 10 -25.93 -5.81 27.01
C GLU A 10 -24.62 -5.00 27.03
N LEU A 11 -23.62 -5.45 26.29
CA LEU A 11 -22.36 -4.73 26.17
C LEU A 11 -22.55 -3.38 25.48
N PHE A 12 -23.23 -3.33 24.34
CA PHE A 12 -23.45 -2.08 23.61
C PHE A 12 -24.33 -1.10 24.40
N CYS A 13 -25.38 -1.55 25.06
CA CYS A 13 -26.19 -0.68 25.88
C CYS A 13 -25.41 0.04 26.99
N LYS A 14 -24.28 -0.50 27.46
CA LYS A 14 -23.45 0.20 28.46
C LYS A 14 -22.73 1.43 27.89
N PHE A 15 -22.46 1.43 26.58
CA PHE A 15 -21.71 2.47 25.89
C PHE A 15 -22.60 3.34 25.00
N ASP A 16 -23.89 3.04 24.91
CA ASP A 16 -24.88 3.80 24.16
C ASP A 16 -25.34 5.03 24.99
N SER A 17 -24.38 5.93 25.23
CA SER A 17 -24.58 7.17 25.99
C SER A 17 -24.53 8.43 25.10
N PHE A 18 -24.16 8.29 23.82
CA PHE A 18 -24.06 9.41 22.90
C PHE A 18 -25.26 9.45 21.96
N GLY A 19 -25.88 10.62 21.89
CA GLY A 19 -26.90 10.93 20.92
C GLY A 19 -26.41 11.92 19.86
N GLU A 20 -27.33 12.44 19.06
CA GLU A 20 -27.02 13.38 17.99
C GLU A 20 -26.24 14.62 18.47
N ALA A 21 -26.55 15.13 19.67
CA ALA A 21 -25.91 16.31 20.23
C ALA A 21 -24.40 16.11 20.44
N GLU A 22 -24.03 14.96 21.02
CA GLU A 22 -22.64 14.58 21.27
C GLU A 22 -21.88 14.35 19.97
N TYR A 23 -22.50 13.72 18.95
CA TYR A 23 -21.90 13.56 17.62
C TYR A 23 -21.69 14.89 16.91
N ARG A 24 -22.60 15.85 17.06
CA ARG A 24 -22.43 17.23 16.56
C ARG A 24 -21.27 17.95 17.25
N GLU A 25 -21.10 17.77 18.55
CA GLU A 25 -19.98 18.32 19.31
C GLU A 25 -18.66 17.72 18.85
N LEU A 26 -18.58 16.39 18.71
CA LEU A 26 -17.39 15.68 18.20
C LEU A 26 -17.02 16.16 16.78
N CYS A 27 -18.00 16.28 15.89
CA CYS A 27 -17.76 16.78 14.54
C CYS A 27 -17.17 18.20 14.55
N ARG A 28 -17.72 19.10 15.39
CA ARG A 28 -17.18 20.45 15.55
C ARG A 28 -15.74 20.41 16.08
N TYR A 29 -15.49 19.63 17.11
CA TYR A 29 -14.15 19.50 17.69
C TYR A 29 -13.13 18.94 16.68
N CYS A 30 -13.51 17.95 15.89
CA CYS A 30 -12.66 17.43 14.80
C CYS A 30 -12.27 18.55 13.83
N LYS A 31 -13.23 19.41 13.42
CA LYS A 31 -12.95 20.56 12.55
C LYS A 31 -11.99 21.56 13.21
N ASP A 32 -12.16 21.83 14.51
CA ASP A 32 -11.32 22.77 15.25
C ASP A 32 -9.86 22.30 15.34
N VAL A 33 -9.63 20.98 15.44
CA VAL A 33 -8.29 20.39 15.49
C VAL A 33 -7.75 19.97 14.12
N GLY A 34 -8.52 20.12 13.05
CA GLY A 34 -8.07 19.86 11.67
C GLY A 34 -8.02 18.37 11.31
N ILE A 35 -8.97 17.56 11.80
CA ILE A 35 -9.14 16.15 11.43
C ILE A 35 -10.58 15.91 10.94
N ASP A 36 -10.77 15.05 9.94
CA ASP A 36 -12.09 14.73 9.45
C ASP A 36 -12.85 13.83 10.42
N PHE A 37 -14.16 14.11 10.56
CA PHE A 37 -15.04 13.31 11.40
C PHE A 37 -15.73 12.23 10.56
N MET A 38 -15.71 11.00 11.06
CA MET A 38 -16.43 9.86 10.49
C MET A 38 -17.17 9.09 11.58
N SER A 39 -18.27 8.46 11.20
CA SER A 39 -19.01 7.55 12.08
C SER A 39 -19.69 6.45 11.27
N THR A 40 -19.93 5.31 11.92
CA THR A 40 -20.63 4.15 11.36
C THR A 40 -22.06 4.14 11.90
N PRO A 41 -23.10 4.44 11.10
CA PRO A 41 -24.49 4.28 11.54
C PRO A 41 -24.86 2.79 11.56
N PHE A 42 -25.72 2.42 12.51
CA PHE A 42 -26.30 1.07 12.64
C PHE A 42 -27.83 1.06 12.52
N ASP A 43 -28.44 2.21 12.27
CA ASP A 43 -29.87 2.38 12.04
C ASP A 43 -30.17 3.57 11.13
N TYR A 44 -31.41 3.65 10.65
CA TYR A 44 -31.84 4.68 9.69
C TYR A 44 -31.79 6.09 10.28
N ALA A 45 -32.16 6.27 11.55
CA ALA A 45 -32.18 7.58 12.19
C ALA A 45 -30.74 8.13 12.34
N SER A 46 -29.81 7.26 12.78
CA SER A 46 -28.39 7.61 12.86
C SER A 46 -27.82 7.94 11.47
N ALA A 47 -28.16 7.15 10.45
CA ALA A 47 -27.74 7.45 9.09
C ALA A 47 -28.28 8.80 8.59
N ASP A 48 -29.47 9.21 9.03
CA ASP A 48 -30.08 10.46 8.58
C ASP A 48 -29.43 11.68 9.21
N TYR A 49 -29.24 11.73 10.55
CA TYR A 49 -28.59 12.90 11.16
C TYR A 49 -27.09 12.98 10.83
N LEU A 50 -26.40 11.84 10.68
CA LEU A 50 -24.99 11.82 10.29
C LEU A 50 -24.77 12.42 8.89
N ASN A 51 -25.80 12.48 8.04
CA ASN A 51 -25.67 13.08 6.73
C ASN A 51 -25.23 14.55 6.74
N GLU A 52 -25.49 15.27 7.81
CA GLU A 52 -25.04 16.65 7.99
C GLU A 52 -23.61 16.75 8.56
N LEU A 53 -23.09 15.66 9.14
CA LEU A 53 -21.88 15.67 9.96
C LEU A 53 -20.68 15.03 9.27
N VAL A 54 -20.91 14.01 8.41
CA VAL A 54 -19.83 13.26 7.77
C VAL A 54 -19.73 13.58 6.28
N ASP A 55 -18.53 13.56 5.74
CA ASP A 55 -18.30 13.69 4.31
C ASP A 55 -18.23 12.31 3.63
N ILE A 56 -17.96 11.26 4.39
CA ILE A 56 -17.85 9.88 3.93
C ILE A 56 -18.63 9.00 4.89
N TYR A 57 -19.47 8.10 4.37
CA TYR A 57 -20.14 7.09 5.18
C TYR A 57 -19.26 5.86 5.38
N LYS A 58 -19.20 5.37 6.62
CA LYS A 58 -18.67 4.03 6.92
C LYS A 58 -19.82 3.05 7.08
N ILE A 59 -19.75 1.90 6.41
CA ILE A 59 -20.67 0.77 6.60
C ILE A 59 -19.90 -0.40 7.19
N SER A 60 -20.40 -0.93 8.31
CA SER A 60 -19.82 -2.07 9.00
C SER A 60 -19.99 -3.36 8.19
N SER A 61 -19.08 -4.31 8.39
CA SER A 61 -19.22 -5.67 7.82
C SER A 61 -20.50 -6.38 8.25
N SER A 62 -21.02 -6.06 9.44
CA SER A 62 -22.28 -6.62 9.94
C SER A 62 -23.48 -6.24 9.08
N ASP A 63 -23.42 -5.11 8.39
CA ASP A 63 -24.49 -4.62 7.52
C ASP A 63 -24.26 -4.89 6.03
N LEU A 64 -23.20 -5.61 5.66
CA LEU A 64 -22.90 -5.86 4.26
C LEU A 64 -24.05 -6.59 3.51
N SER A 65 -24.76 -7.48 4.17
CA SER A 65 -25.93 -8.17 3.63
C SER A 65 -27.26 -7.40 3.86
N ASN A 66 -27.23 -6.27 4.58
CA ASN A 66 -28.40 -5.42 4.83
C ASN A 66 -28.64 -4.47 3.65
N ILE A 67 -28.96 -5.04 2.49
CA ILE A 67 -29.12 -4.28 1.24
C ILE A 67 -30.10 -3.11 1.35
N PRO A 68 -31.26 -3.20 2.03
CA PRO A 68 -32.13 -2.04 2.24
C PRO A 68 -31.47 -0.86 2.94
N PHE A 69 -30.67 -1.13 3.97
CA PHE A 69 -29.93 -0.11 4.71
C PHE A 69 -28.78 0.48 3.88
N ILE A 70 -28.04 -0.36 3.15
CA ILE A 70 -27.00 0.07 2.21
C ILE A 70 -27.58 1.03 1.17
N ARG A 71 -28.72 0.71 0.56
CA ARG A 71 -29.41 1.58 -0.40
C ARG A 71 -29.84 2.90 0.24
N HIS A 72 -30.32 2.88 1.47
CA HIS A 72 -30.69 4.10 2.20
C HIS A 72 -29.49 5.04 2.37
N ILE A 73 -28.33 4.51 2.74
CA ILE A 73 -27.08 5.29 2.85
C ILE A 73 -26.63 5.78 1.47
N ALA A 74 -26.63 4.92 0.46
CA ALA A 74 -26.17 5.25 -0.90
C ALA A 74 -26.97 6.39 -1.53
N LYS A 75 -28.27 6.49 -1.28
CA LYS A 75 -29.13 7.59 -1.72
C LYS A 75 -28.71 8.96 -1.22
N LYS A 76 -27.89 9.04 -0.18
CA LYS A 76 -27.36 10.29 0.34
C LYS A 76 -26.26 10.89 -0.55
N GLY A 77 -25.74 10.11 -1.53
CA GLY A 77 -24.83 10.59 -2.57
C GLY A 77 -23.41 10.89 -2.10
N LYS A 78 -23.01 10.40 -0.93
CA LYS A 78 -21.66 10.58 -0.39
C LYS A 78 -20.79 9.35 -0.65
N PRO A 79 -19.43 9.50 -0.68
CA PRO A 79 -18.52 8.37 -0.70
C PRO A 79 -18.80 7.36 0.40
N ILE A 80 -18.57 6.07 0.12
CA ILE A 80 -18.84 4.98 1.06
C ILE A 80 -17.59 4.14 1.29
N PHE A 81 -17.20 3.98 2.55
CA PHE A 81 -16.25 2.95 3.00
C PHE A 81 -17.04 1.74 3.48
N LEU A 82 -16.97 0.64 2.72
CA LEU A 82 -17.68 -0.60 3.00
C LEU A 82 -16.71 -1.67 3.50
N SER A 83 -16.84 -2.06 4.77
CA SER A 83 -16.09 -3.21 5.31
C SER A 83 -16.69 -4.52 4.83
N VAL A 84 -15.83 -5.49 4.44
CA VAL A 84 -16.24 -6.74 3.80
C VAL A 84 -15.89 -7.99 4.61
N GLY A 85 -15.77 -7.86 5.94
CA GLY A 85 -15.49 -8.99 6.83
C GLY A 85 -16.64 -10.00 6.88
N ALA A 86 -16.29 -11.27 7.15
CA ALA A 86 -17.24 -12.39 7.29
C ALA A 86 -18.19 -12.57 6.10
N SER A 87 -17.75 -12.23 4.88
CA SER A 87 -18.58 -12.34 3.68
C SER A 87 -17.87 -13.08 2.55
N TYR A 88 -18.67 -13.67 1.68
CA TYR A 88 -18.21 -14.23 0.43
C TYR A 88 -18.15 -13.15 -0.67
N LEU A 89 -17.34 -13.37 -1.69
CA LEU A 89 -17.13 -12.39 -2.77
C LEU A 89 -18.43 -12.00 -3.48
N PHE A 90 -19.36 -12.93 -3.68
CA PHE A 90 -20.65 -12.64 -4.30
C PHE A 90 -21.53 -11.69 -3.46
N GLU A 91 -21.41 -11.74 -2.12
CA GLU A 91 -22.13 -10.84 -1.23
C GLU A 91 -21.55 -9.42 -1.31
N VAL A 92 -20.22 -9.32 -1.43
CA VAL A 92 -19.54 -8.04 -1.68
C VAL A 92 -20.00 -7.44 -3.01
N GLU A 93 -20.04 -8.25 -4.08
CA GLU A 93 -20.52 -7.82 -5.40
C GLU A 93 -21.98 -7.34 -5.34
N GLN A 94 -22.84 -8.06 -4.65
CA GLN A 94 -24.25 -7.67 -4.45
C GLN A 94 -24.38 -6.31 -3.73
N ALA A 95 -23.59 -6.09 -2.68
CA ALA A 95 -23.58 -4.83 -1.95
C ALA A 95 -23.06 -3.66 -2.81
N VAL A 96 -21.97 -3.87 -3.53
CA VAL A 96 -21.40 -2.88 -4.47
C VAL A 96 -22.42 -2.53 -5.56
N GLN A 97 -23.08 -3.53 -6.13
CA GLN A 97 -24.12 -3.31 -7.15
C GLN A 97 -25.27 -2.49 -6.59
N ALA A 98 -25.74 -2.82 -5.38
CA ALA A 98 -26.81 -2.08 -4.72
C ALA A 98 -26.46 -0.60 -4.49
N ILE A 99 -25.20 -0.29 -4.14
CA ILE A 99 -24.72 1.08 -3.97
C ILE A 99 -24.68 1.81 -5.32
N LYS A 100 -24.15 1.17 -6.35
CA LYS A 100 -24.05 1.75 -7.70
C LYS A 100 -25.43 2.03 -8.33
N GLU A 101 -26.40 1.17 -8.10
CA GLU A 101 -27.78 1.36 -8.57
C GLU A 101 -28.45 2.61 -7.98
N GLU A 102 -28.04 3.07 -6.80
CA GLU A 102 -28.50 4.33 -6.21
C GLU A 102 -27.67 5.55 -6.68
N GLY A 103 -26.75 5.36 -7.64
CA GLY A 103 -25.95 6.43 -8.25
C GLY A 103 -24.65 6.76 -7.52
N CYS A 104 -24.30 6.08 -6.43
CA CYS A 104 -23.03 6.26 -5.73
C CYS A 104 -21.94 5.38 -6.36
N ASN A 105 -20.89 6.02 -6.90
CA ASN A 105 -19.76 5.33 -7.54
C ASN A 105 -18.45 5.44 -6.75
N ASP A 106 -18.39 6.32 -5.76
CA ASP A 106 -17.20 6.50 -4.91
C ASP A 106 -17.25 5.51 -3.73
N ILE A 107 -16.76 4.31 -3.99
CA ILE A 107 -16.77 3.19 -3.03
C ILE A 107 -15.35 2.77 -2.73
N THR A 108 -15.03 2.61 -1.45
CA THR A 108 -13.81 1.98 -0.97
C THR A 108 -14.17 0.69 -0.23
N LEU A 109 -13.65 -0.45 -0.67
CA LEU A 109 -13.82 -1.73 0.01
C LEU A 109 -12.72 -1.92 1.04
N LEU A 110 -13.07 -2.13 2.30
CA LEU A 110 -12.12 -2.40 3.37
C LEU A 110 -12.08 -3.90 3.65
N HIS A 111 -10.99 -4.58 3.25
CA HIS A 111 -10.76 -5.93 3.73
C HIS A 111 -10.67 -5.91 5.25
N CYS A 112 -11.36 -6.81 5.91
CA CYS A 112 -11.24 -7.01 7.35
C CYS A 112 -11.58 -8.45 7.75
N VAL A 113 -11.21 -8.83 8.96
CA VAL A 113 -11.58 -10.12 9.56
C VAL A 113 -12.37 -9.85 10.83
N LEU A 114 -13.59 -10.38 10.88
CA LEU A 114 -14.53 -10.17 11.99
C LEU A 114 -14.14 -11.06 13.19
N SER A 115 -12.98 -10.81 13.76
CA SER A 115 -12.44 -11.47 14.94
C SER A 115 -11.67 -10.46 15.78
N TYR A 116 -11.98 -10.36 17.08
CA TYR A 116 -11.49 -9.33 17.98
C TYR A 116 -10.82 -9.96 19.22
N PRO A 117 -9.46 -10.01 19.28
CA PRO A 117 -8.51 -9.65 18.23
C PRO A 117 -8.45 -10.68 17.12
N CYS A 118 -8.06 -10.26 15.93
CA CYS A 118 -7.70 -11.14 14.86
C CYS A 118 -6.27 -11.68 15.11
N LYS A 119 -6.06 -12.99 14.98
CA LYS A 119 -4.71 -13.56 14.97
C LYS A 119 -4.00 -13.23 13.66
N ASN A 120 -2.67 -13.06 13.70
CA ASN A 120 -1.88 -12.71 12.52
C ASN A 120 -2.06 -13.70 11.37
N GLU A 121 -2.15 -15.01 11.66
CA GLU A 121 -2.39 -16.05 10.66
C GLU A 121 -3.73 -15.93 9.93
N ASN A 122 -4.69 -15.23 10.53
CA ASN A 122 -6.02 -14.99 9.99
C ASN A 122 -6.18 -13.62 9.30
N ALA A 123 -5.18 -12.74 9.38
CA ALA A 123 -5.26 -11.41 8.74
C ALA A 123 -5.46 -11.49 7.23
N ASN A 124 -4.96 -12.56 6.59
CA ASN A 124 -5.21 -12.95 5.20
C ASN A 124 -5.10 -11.77 4.19
N LEU A 125 -4.04 -10.97 4.33
CA LEU A 125 -3.87 -9.71 3.61
C LEU A 125 -3.85 -9.84 2.07
N ASN A 126 -3.59 -11.04 1.53
CA ASN A 126 -3.67 -11.28 0.09
C ASN A 126 -5.06 -10.99 -0.50
N ILE A 127 -6.11 -10.94 0.31
CA ILE A 127 -7.46 -10.53 -0.11
C ILE A 127 -7.46 -9.10 -0.64
N ILE A 128 -6.59 -8.21 -0.15
CA ILE A 128 -6.42 -6.83 -0.67
C ILE A 128 -6.11 -6.89 -2.17
N THR A 129 -5.13 -7.71 -2.57
CA THR A 129 -4.77 -7.86 -3.99
C THR A 129 -5.86 -8.54 -4.81
N THR A 130 -6.62 -9.45 -4.19
CA THR A 130 -7.76 -10.10 -4.84
C THR A 130 -8.88 -9.08 -5.11
N LEU A 131 -9.24 -8.27 -4.11
CA LEU A 131 -10.26 -7.23 -4.27
C LEU A 131 -9.85 -6.20 -5.34
N LYS A 132 -8.57 -5.77 -5.37
CA LYS A 132 -8.05 -4.88 -6.42
C LYS A 132 -8.19 -5.45 -7.82
N ARG A 133 -8.03 -6.76 -7.97
CA ARG A 133 -8.16 -7.44 -9.27
C ARG A 133 -9.62 -7.63 -9.68
N VAL A 134 -10.50 -7.90 -8.72
CA VAL A 134 -11.93 -8.14 -8.98
C VAL A 134 -12.70 -6.85 -9.18
N PHE A 135 -12.34 -5.80 -8.44
CA PHE A 135 -12.96 -4.48 -8.49
C PHE A 135 -11.91 -3.41 -8.86
N PRO A 136 -11.36 -3.44 -10.08
CA PRO A 136 -10.26 -2.57 -10.48
C PRO A 136 -10.62 -1.07 -10.49
N GLU A 137 -11.92 -0.75 -10.54
CA GLU A 137 -12.43 0.61 -10.52
C GLU A 137 -12.66 1.17 -9.10
N LEU A 138 -12.56 0.31 -8.07
CA LEU A 138 -12.79 0.71 -6.68
C LEU A 138 -11.47 0.87 -5.92
N ARG A 139 -11.46 1.78 -4.95
CA ARG A 139 -10.38 1.84 -3.97
C ARG A 139 -10.49 0.68 -2.99
N ILE A 140 -9.35 0.16 -2.59
CA ILE A 140 -9.26 -0.93 -1.62
C ILE A 140 -8.51 -0.45 -0.39
N GLY A 141 -9.01 -0.79 0.78
CA GLY A 141 -8.40 -0.52 2.07
C GLY A 141 -8.35 -1.75 2.95
N TYR A 142 -7.94 -1.55 4.18
CA TYR A 142 -7.85 -2.59 5.21
C TYR A 142 -8.34 -2.05 6.56
N SER A 143 -9.24 -2.78 7.19
CA SER A 143 -9.70 -2.55 8.57
C SER A 143 -9.11 -3.60 9.49
N ASP A 144 -8.18 -3.19 10.35
CA ASP A 144 -7.34 -4.07 11.15
C ASP A 144 -7.88 -4.33 12.54
N HIS A 145 -7.97 -5.61 12.92
CA HIS A 145 -8.33 -6.08 14.25
C HIS A 145 -7.22 -6.91 14.90
N THR A 146 -6.00 -6.92 14.35
CA THR A 146 -4.86 -7.63 14.95
C THR A 146 -4.30 -6.88 16.16
N LEU A 147 -3.52 -7.58 16.98
CA LEU A 147 -2.74 -6.92 18.02
C LEU A 147 -1.62 -6.10 17.37
N PRO A 148 -1.39 -4.84 17.81
CA PRO A 148 -0.24 -4.08 17.34
C PRO A 148 1.06 -4.78 17.72
N ASP A 149 1.99 -4.88 16.77
CA ASP A 149 3.37 -5.28 17.01
C ASP A 149 4.31 -4.05 16.99
N GLU A 150 5.53 -4.22 17.49
CA GLU A 150 6.51 -3.13 17.60
C GLU A 150 6.85 -2.44 16.27
N THR A 151 6.64 -3.12 15.16
CA THR A 151 6.96 -2.64 13.81
C THR A 151 5.73 -2.27 12.99
N MET A 152 4.53 -2.47 13.53
CA MET A 152 3.26 -2.32 12.81
C MET A 152 3.25 -3.08 11.48
N THR A 153 3.77 -4.30 11.51
CA THR A 153 4.01 -5.15 10.33
C THR A 153 2.74 -5.36 9.50
N ILE A 154 1.61 -5.63 10.16
CA ILE A 154 0.34 -5.91 9.47
C ILE A 154 -0.13 -4.69 8.67
N LEU A 155 -0.17 -3.50 9.28
CA LEU A 155 -0.57 -2.27 8.59
C LEU A 155 0.40 -1.91 7.48
N THR A 156 1.70 -2.06 7.74
CA THR A 156 2.77 -1.82 6.77
C THR A 156 2.63 -2.74 5.55
N THR A 157 2.34 -4.03 5.80
CA THR A 157 2.13 -5.01 4.73
C THR A 157 0.85 -4.72 3.95
N ALA A 158 -0.25 -4.38 4.63
CA ALA A 158 -1.50 -4.01 3.95
C ALA A 158 -1.30 -2.81 3.01
N TYR A 159 -0.55 -1.78 3.46
CA TYR A 159 -0.18 -0.63 2.64
C TYR A 159 0.65 -1.04 1.42
N LEU A 160 1.67 -1.90 1.58
CA LEU A 160 2.49 -2.42 0.47
C LEU A 160 1.67 -3.23 -0.54
N LEU A 161 0.64 -3.95 -0.10
CA LEU A 161 -0.29 -4.67 -0.98
C LEU A 161 -1.28 -3.73 -1.68
N GLY A 162 -1.21 -2.44 -1.40
CA GLY A 162 -1.96 -1.38 -2.06
C GLY A 162 -3.26 -1.02 -1.38
N ALA A 163 -3.37 -1.20 -0.06
CA ALA A 163 -4.44 -0.59 0.70
C ALA A 163 -4.26 0.94 0.73
N GLU A 164 -5.24 1.67 0.24
CA GLU A 164 -5.25 3.14 0.19
C GLU A 164 -5.87 3.76 1.45
N VAL A 165 -6.68 2.99 2.17
CA VAL A 165 -7.30 3.35 3.43
C VAL A 165 -6.94 2.30 4.47
N ILE A 166 -6.48 2.75 5.63
CA ILE A 166 -6.20 1.89 6.79
C ILE A 166 -7.08 2.34 7.95
N GLU A 167 -7.87 1.41 8.47
CA GLU A 167 -8.71 1.61 9.65
C GLU A 167 -8.19 0.73 10.79
N LYS A 168 -8.12 1.27 12.00
CA LYS A 168 -7.73 0.54 13.20
C LYS A 168 -8.35 1.16 14.44
N HIS A 169 -8.73 0.31 15.40
CA HIS A 169 -9.12 0.76 16.73
C HIS A 169 -8.03 1.62 17.36
N PHE A 170 -8.41 2.71 18.02
CA PHE A 170 -7.50 3.65 18.66
C PHE A 170 -7.76 3.74 20.15
N THR A 171 -6.70 3.86 20.95
CA THR A 171 -6.79 4.11 22.38
C THR A 171 -5.64 5.00 22.86
N LEU A 172 -5.84 5.72 23.93
CA LEU A 172 -4.76 6.42 24.62
C LEU A 172 -3.98 5.49 25.56
N ASP A 173 -4.62 4.41 26.03
CA ASP A 173 -4.02 3.44 26.95
C ASP A 173 -4.60 2.04 26.72
N LYS A 174 -3.77 1.11 26.30
CA LYS A 174 -4.14 -0.30 26.04
C LYS A 174 -4.52 -1.09 27.29
N THR A 175 -4.23 -0.55 28.48
CA THR A 175 -4.55 -1.18 29.78
C THR A 175 -5.93 -0.83 30.31
N LEU A 176 -6.61 0.12 29.68
CA LEU A 176 -7.97 0.51 30.06
C LEU A 176 -8.93 -0.68 30.03
N PRO A 177 -9.91 -0.72 30.94
CA PRO A 177 -10.93 -1.76 30.93
C PRO A 177 -11.82 -1.62 29.69
N GLY A 178 -12.19 -2.75 29.10
CA GLY A 178 -13.06 -2.79 27.92
C GLY A 178 -12.61 -3.86 26.93
N ASN A 179 -13.38 -4.04 25.88
CA ASN A 179 -13.13 -5.13 24.93
C ASN A 179 -12.19 -4.76 23.80
N ASP A 180 -11.95 -3.45 23.56
CA ASP A 180 -11.24 -2.97 22.36
C ASP A 180 -9.88 -2.35 22.67
N HIS A 181 -9.66 -1.82 23.88
CA HIS A 181 -8.43 -1.11 24.24
C HIS A 181 -7.16 -1.94 24.05
N TYR A 182 -7.19 -3.22 24.42
CA TYR A 182 -6.00 -4.08 24.43
C TYR A 182 -5.49 -4.47 23.05
N HIS A 183 -6.32 -4.35 22.00
CA HIS A 183 -5.92 -4.60 20.61
C HIS A 183 -5.93 -3.34 19.73
N ALA A 184 -6.31 -2.20 20.32
CA ALA A 184 -6.22 -0.90 19.64
C ALA A 184 -4.77 -0.45 19.49
N GLY A 185 -4.51 0.42 18.51
CA GLY A 185 -3.27 1.16 18.41
C GLY A 185 -3.29 2.38 19.32
N ASP A 186 -2.19 2.68 19.97
CA ASP A 186 -1.98 3.93 20.69
C ASP A 186 -1.27 4.99 19.80
N PRO A 187 -1.09 6.24 20.27
CA PRO A 187 -0.43 7.29 19.48
C PRO A 187 0.95 6.90 18.95
N SER A 188 1.72 6.07 19.68
CA SER A 188 3.05 5.64 19.25
C SER A 188 2.98 4.62 18.13
N ASP A 189 1.99 3.71 18.16
CA ASP A 189 1.74 2.74 17.10
C ASP A 189 1.34 3.44 15.80
N PHE A 190 0.40 4.40 15.88
CA PHE A 190 -0.02 5.18 14.71
C PHE A 190 1.11 6.00 14.12
N LYS A 191 1.94 6.65 15.00
CA LYS A 191 3.12 7.35 14.52
C LYS A 191 4.07 6.42 13.78
N LYS A 192 4.33 5.23 14.33
CA LYS A 192 5.17 4.21 13.70
C LYS A 192 4.61 3.77 12.34
N ALA A 193 3.31 3.50 12.25
CA ALA A 193 2.67 3.11 11.00
C ALA A 193 2.80 4.21 9.94
N VAL A 194 2.54 5.47 10.29
CA VAL A 194 2.68 6.61 9.38
C VAL A 194 4.14 6.80 8.93
N ASP A 195 5.10 6.66 9.84
CA ASP A 195 6.53 6.74 9.50
C ASP A 195 6.93 5.62 8.52
N ASN A 196 6.40 4.39 8.72
CA ASN A 196 6.61 3.28 7.82
C ASN A 196 6.01 3.55 6.42
N PHE A 197 4.80 4.09 6.33
CA PHE A 197 4.17 4.42 5.05
C PHE A 197 5.01 5.43 4.27
N LYS A 198 5.48 6.49 4.90
CA LYS A 198 6.37 7.49 4.29
C LYS A 198 7.70 6.88 3.84
N LEU A 199 8.26 5.96 4.63
CA LEU A 199 9.48 5.25 4.25
C LEU A 199 9.24 4.38 3.01
N ILE A 200 8.12 3.65 2.95
CA ILE A 200 7.74 2.83 1.80
C ILE A 200 7.65 3.68 0.54
N GLU A 201 6.96 4.82 0.58
CA GLU A 201 6.87 5.74 -0.57
C GLU A 201 8.26 6.15 -1.07
N THR A 202 9.18 6.42 -0.13
CA THR A 202 10.55 6.78 -0.47
C THR A 202 11.33 5.64 -1.13
N ILE A 203 11.23 4.41 -0.58
CA ILE A 203 12.03 3.26 -1.05
C ILE A 203 11.47 2.60 -2.31
N LEU A 204 10.17 2.72 -2.57
CA LEU A 204 9.56 2.20 -3.81
C LEU A 204 10.07 2.93 -5.05
N GLY A 205 10.34 4.23 -4.96
CA GLY A 205 10.90 5.02 -6.05
C GLY A 205 10.06 4.95 -7.33
N GLN A 206 10.73 4.74 -8.46
CA GLN A 206 10.11 4.70 -9.79
C GLN A 206 10.07 3.27 -10.33
N SER A 207 9.04 2.93 -11.11
CA SER A 207 8.90 1.61 -11.75
C SER A 207 9.75 1.46 -13.03
N GLU A 208 10.20 2.57 -13.64
CA GLU A 208 11.04 2.53 -14.83
C GLU A 208 12.48 2.15 -14.47
N LYS A 209 13.04 1.13 -15.16
CA LYS A 209 14.44 0.71 -14.97
C LYS A 209 15.39 1.62 -15.76
N THR A 210 15.85 2.67 -15.11
CA THR A 210 16.84 3.62 -15.62
C THR A 210 18.16 3.55 -14.81
N VAL A 211 19.15 4.30 -15.26
CA VAL A 211 20.38 4.52 -14.48
C VAL A 211 20.16 5.67 -13.53
N LEU A 212 20.21 5.39 -12.26
CA LEU A 212 20.05 6.43 -11.23
C LEU A 212 21.26 7.39 -11.21
N PRO A 213 21.08 8.65 -10.81
CA PRO A 213 22.19 9.61 -10.70
C PRO A 213 23.37 9.08 -9.85
N CYS A 214 23.11 8.35 -8.79
CA CYS A 214 24.14 7.73 -7.94
C CYS A 214 24.90 6.60 -8.62
N GLU A 215 24.37 6.03 -9.72
CA GLU A 215 24.99 4.95 -10.49
C GLU A 215 25.85 5.44 -11.66
N ILE A 216 25.86 6.74 -11.99
CA ILE A 216 26.59 7.28 -13.16
C ILE A 216 28.08 6.99 -13.03
N VAL A 217 28.70 7.34 -11.91
CA VAL A 217 30.12 7.10 -11.67
C VAL A 217 30.42 5.61 -11.55
N PRO A 218 29.73 4.80 -10.71
CA PRO A 218 29.90 3.36 -10.69
C PRO A 218 29.74 2.69 -12.05
N ARG A 219 28.79 3.17 -12.88
CA ARG A 219 28.58 2.65 -14.23
C ARG A 219 29.81 2.83 -15.10
N ARG A 220 30.45 4.00 -15.06
CA ARG A 220 31.67 4.28 -15.80
C ARG A 220 32.87 3.45 -15.30
N GLU A 221 33.06 3.42 -13.99
CA GLU A 221 34.26 2.81 -13.39
C GLU A 221 34.16 1.27 -13.24
N ALA A 222 32.98 0.75 -12.96
CA ALA A 222 32.78 -0.68 -12.67
C ALA A 222 32.38 -1.51 -13.88
N ARG A 223 31.82 -0.91 -14.95
CA ARG A 223 31.54 -1.63 -16.18
C ARG A 223 32.85 -1.98 -16.91
N ARG A 224 32.73 -2.85 -17.88
CA ARG A 224 33.88 -3.33 -18.65
C ARG A 224 33.90 -2.73 -20.06
N SER A 225 35.11 -2.56 -20.54
CA SER A 225 35.41 -2.31 -21.99
C SER A 225 36.14 -3.49 -22.57
N LEU A 226 36.15 -3.57 -23.90
CA LEU A 226 37.11 -4.40 -24.64
C LEU A 226 38.50 -3.83 -24.42
N VAL A 227 39.45 -4.70 -24.06
CA VAL A 227 40.85 -4.37 -23.81
C VAL A 227 41.70 -5.33 -24.62
N LEU A 228 42.86 -4.89 -25.12
CA LEU A 228 43.78 -5.75 -25.84
C LEU A 228 44.40 -6.78 -24.85
N ALA A 229 44.35 -8.05 -25.26
CA ALA A 229 44.98 -9.17 -24.53
C ALA A 229 46.47 -9.35 -24.86
N ARG A 230 46.98 -8.62 -25.85
CA ARG A 230 48.42 -8.57 -26.29
C ARG A 230 48.70 -7.26 -26.96
N ASP A 231 50.00 -6.99 -27.21
CA ASP A 231 50.44 -5.92 -28.08
C ASP A 231 49.90 -6.12 -29.50
N MET A 232 49.37 -5.05 -30.11
CA MET A 232 48.92 -5.07 -31.50
C MET A 232 49.53 -3.92 -32.30
N LYS A 233 49.83 -4.19 -33.57
CA LYS A 233 50.42 -3.22 -34.49
C LYS A 233 49.37 -2.64 -35.43
N LYS A 234 49.61 -1.44 -35.90
CA LYS A 234 48.82 -0.79 -36.95
C LYS A 234 48.63 -1.74 -38.14
N GLY A 235 47.40 -1.91 -38.57
CA GLY A 235 47.02 -2.76 -39.71
C GLY A 235 46.73 -4.22 -39.37
N GLU A 236 47.06 -4.70 -38.15
CA GLU A 236 46.66 -6.03 -37.71
C GLU A 236 45.15 -6.15 -37.61
N ILE A 237 44.64 -7.34 -37.95
CA ILE A 237 43.22 -7.65 -37.83
C ILE A 237 42.96 -8.19 -36.42
N ILE A 238 41.96 -7.65 -35.75
CA ILE A 238 41.56 -8.03 -34.41
C ILE A 238 40.82 -9.38 -34.48
N ALA A 239 41.36 -10.39 -33.78
CA ALA A 239 40.70 -11.67 -33.54
C ALA A 239 40.01 -11.69 -32.17
N GLU A 240 39.12 -12.65 -31.96
CA GLU A 240 38.45 -12.83 -30.66
C GLU A 240 39.44 -13.03 -29.51
N SER A 241 40.52 -13.79 -29.78
CA SER A 241 41.60 -14.08 -28.81
C SER A 241 42.42 -12.84 -28.43
N ASP A 242 42.35 -11.76 -29.18
CA ASP A 242 43.05 -10.51 -28.90
C ASP A 242 42.29 -9.59 -27.98
N LEU A 243 41.06 -9.99 -27.58
CA LEU A 243 40.16 -9.20 -26.79
C LEU A 243 39.87 -9.83 -25.41
N ILE A 244 39.93 -9.00 -24.38
CA ILE A 244 39.53 -9.35 -23.04
C ILE A 244 38.63 -8.25 -22.45
N ALA A 245 37.69 -8.61 -21.58
CA ALA A 245 36.80 -7.61 -20.96
C ALA A 245 37.33 -7.20 -19.59
N LYS A 246 37.84 -5.97 -19.45
CA LYS A 246 38.34 -5.40 -18.19
C LYS A 246 37.66 -4.07 -17.86
N ARG A 247 37.74 -3.64 -16.60
CA ARG A 247 37.36 -2.28 -16.16
C ARG A 247 38.44 -1.28 -16.59
N PRO A 248 38.08 0.00 -16.81
CA PRO A 248 36.79 0.65 -16.66
C PRO A 248 35.87 0.53 -17.89
N GLY A 249 34.63 1.00 -17.79
CA GLY A 249 33.67 1.05 -18.90
C GLY A 249 33.79 2.33 -19.74
N THR A 250 34.99 2.78 -20.04
CA THR A 250 35.27 4.03 -20.76
C THR A 250 35.52 3.84 -22.26
N GLY A 251 35.76 2.60 -22.72
CA GLY A 251 35.99 2.24 -24.11
C GLY A 251 34.79 1.51 -24.73
N ILE A 252 35.09 0.72 -25.77
CA ILE A 252 34.08 -0.08 -26.48
C ILE A 252 33.50 -1.14 -25.58
N SER A 253 32.17 -1.19 -25.51
CA SER A 253 31.45 -2.20 -24.70
C SER A 253 31.69 -3.62 -25.22
N PRO A 254 31.94 -4.62 -24.36
CA PRO A 254 32.01 -6.03 -24.78
C PRO A 254 30.72 -6.52 -25.46
N ALA A 255 29.59 -5.87 -25.27
CA ALA A 255 28.33 -6.21 -25.91
C ALA A 255 28.34 -6.10 -27.43
N VAL A 256 29.35 -5.39 -28.01
CA VAL A 256 29.50 -5.20 -29.44
C VAL A 256 30.80 -5.81 -29.96
N SER A 257 31.37 -6.80 -29.29
CA SER A 257 32.63 -7.47 -29.66
C SER A 257 32.58 -8.01 -31.07
N GLU A 258 31.48 -8.59 -31.53
CA GLU A 258 31.30 -9.10 -32.90
C GLU A 258 31.53 -8.04 -33.98
N VAL A 259 31.21 -6.75 -33.67
CA VAL A 259 31.44 -5.65 -34.60
C VAL A 259 32.92 -5.22 -34.64
N VAL A 260 33.67 -5.53 -33.56
CA VAL A 260 35.10 -5.20 -33.43
C VAL A 260 35.99 -6.26 -34.06
N ILE A 261 35.65 -7.54 -33.90
CA ILE A 261 36.36 -8.67 -34.49
C ILE A 261 36.39 -8.52 -36.02
N GLY A 262 37.58 -8.67 -36.62
CA GLY A 262 37.80 -8.51 -38.05
C GLY A 262 38.12 -7.07 -38.48
N ARG A 263 38.02 -6.07 -37.62
CA ARG A 263 38.52 -4.72 -37.90
C ARG A 263 40.02 -4.64 -37.83
N LYS A 264 40.59 -3.60 -38.40
CA LYS A 264 42.02 -3.35 -38.39
C LYS A 264 42.39 -2.28 -37.37
N MET A 265 43.48 -2.51 -36.64
CA MET A 265 44.09 -1.46 -35.82
C MET A 265 44.56 -0.28 -36.67
N LYS A 266 44.23 0.94 -36.29
CA LYS A 266 44.67 2.16 -36.94
C LYS A 266 46.01 2.67 -36.42
N GLU A 267 46.40 2.22 -35.23
CA GLU A 267 47.65 2.59 -34.54
C GLU A 267 48.22 1.40 -33.76
N ASP A 268 49.49 1.51 -33.35
CA ASP A 268 50.12 0.54 -32.46
C ASP A 268 49.55 0.73 -31.03
N ALA A 269 49.20 -0.36 -30.35
CA ALA A 269 48.71 -0.30 -28.96
C ALA A 269 49.23 -1.50 -28.16
N PRO A 270 49.72 -1.27 -26.95
CA PRO A 270 50.22 -2.34 -26.07
C PRO A 270 49.07 -3.15 -25.47
N GLU A 271 49.42 -4.32 -24.90
CA GLU A 271 48.56 -5.10 -24.03
C GLU A 271 47.92 -4.21 -22.94
N ASP A 272 46.75 -4.59 -22.47
CA ASP A 272 45.96 -3.86 -21.49
C ASP A 272 45.41 -2.48 -21.92
N THR A 273 45.57 -2.13 -23.22
CA THR A 273 44.96 -0.89 -23.74
C THR A 273 43.46 -1.04 -23.88
N VAL A 274 42.69 -0.10 -23.28
CA VAL A 274 41.24 0.01 -23.44
C VAL A 274 40.94 0.45 -24.90
N LEU A 275 40.25 -0.39 -25.65
CA LEU A 275 39.88 -0.09 -27.02
C LEU A 275 38.83 1.01 -27.13
N THR A 276 39.07 1.95 -28.05
CA THR A 276 38.12 2.98 -28.47
C THR A 276 37.83 2.90 -29.95
N TRP A 277 36.75 3.48 -30.42
CA TRP A 277 36.38 3.49 -31.86
C TRP A 277 37.38 4.22 -32.77
N ASP A 278 38.14 5.13 -32.21
CA ASP A 278 39.17 5.87 -33.00
C ASP A 278 40.37 5.01 -33.31
N MET A 279 40.63 3.96 -32.53
CA MET A 279 41.77 3.04 -32.68
C MET A 279 41.53 1.93 -33.70
N ILE A 280 40.29 1.73 -34.17
CA ILE A 280 39.90 0.60 -35.02
C ILE A 280 39.03 1.00 -36.22
#